data_f553079cf2ec3f6097626569c381cd18
#
_entry.id   f553079cf2ec3f6097626569c381cd18
#
_cell.length_a   1.000
_cell.length_b   1.000
_cell.length_c   1.000
_cell.angle_alpha   90.00
_cell.angle_beta   90.00
_cell.angle_gamma   90.00
#
_symmetry.space_group_name_H-M   'P 1'
#
loop_
_entity.id
_entity.type
_entity.pdbx_description
1 polymer ?
#
loop_
_entity_poly.entity_id
_entity_poly.type
_entity_poly.pdbx_seq_one_letter_code
_entity_poly.pdbx_strand_id
1 'polypeptide(L)'
;LIYLTSDFSPLTSKKMEILNSKIFGENLTNTPLLVFHGLFGMLDNWGSFGKDLGEYLPVHLIDLRNHGRSFHSDTMSHDDLADDIARYMDHYGIQKAHVLGHSLGGKAVMQFAIKYPERVDKLIVVDISPKAYPPHHQGIIKALETVDFDTVNSRNEVEAVLNQYIPERSTVQFLTKNLYWDDNKKLGWRFNLKTLSEKYTEFVSNAIKFGVFDGETLFIAGAKSNYILPQDEFGIKQQFPKAKVVTVKNAGHWVQAENPIDFANVVKEFLGLN
;
A
#
# COMPACT_ATOMS: atom_id res chain seq x y z
N LEU A 1 -45.23 -5.65 -42.29
CA LEU A 1 -44.76 -6.11 -40.99
C LEU A 1 -43.24 -6.25 -41.03
N ILE A 2 -42.56 -5.30 -40.42
CA ILE A 2 -41.07 -5.33 -40.26
C ILE A 2 -40.81 -5.87 -38.85
N TYR A 3 -40.21 -7.04 -38.74
CA TYR A 3 -39.75 -7.59 -37.48
C TYR A 3 -38.40 -6.95 -37.15
N LEU A 4 -38.38 -6.09 -36.12
CA LEU A 4 -37.17 -5.62 -35.47
C LEU A 4 -36.69 -6.72 -34.51
N THR A 5 -35.68 -7.47 -34.89
CA THR A 5 -34.94 -8.33 -33.96
C THR A 5 -34.03 -7.45 -33.15
N SER A 6 -34.35 -7.26 -31.87
CA SER A 6 -33.44 -6.66 -30.90
C SER A 6 -32.37 -7.66 -30.52
N ASP A 7 -31.17 -7.50 -31.08
CA ASP A 7 -29.96 -8.18 -30.59
C ASP A 7 -29.63 -7.65 -29.19
N PHE A 8 -30.10 -8.32 -28.15
CA PHE A 8 -29.60 -8.21 -26.82
C PHE A 8 -28.30 -9.07 -26.73
N SER A 9 -27.17 -8.49 -27.08
CA SER A 9 -25.89 -9.05 -26.65
C SER A 9 -25.84 -9.00 -25.12
N PRO A 10 -25.62 -10.12 -24.40
CA PRO A 10 -25.47 -10.08 -22.97
C PRO A 10 -24.24 -9.24 -22.65
N LEU A 11 -24.43 -8.17 -21.90
CA LEU A 11 -23.35 -7.44 -21.24
C LEU A 11 -22.57 -8.49 -20.41
N THR A 12 -21.41 -8.91 -20.91
CA THR A 12 -20.48 -9.72 -20.13
C THR A 12 -20.16 -8.93 -18.89
N SER A 13 -20.68 -9.35 -17.75
CA SER A 13 -20.33 -8.76 -16.46
C SER A 13 -18.83 -8.88 -16.28
N LYS A 14 -18.10 -7.78 -16.45
CA LYS A 14 -16.66 -7.72 -16.18
C LYS A 14 -16.52 -8.19 -14.74
N LYS A 15 -15.84 -9.33 -14.52
CA LYS A 15 -15.62 -9.87 -13.17
C LYS A 15 -15.00 -8.76 -12.34
N MET A 16 -15.66 -8.38 -11.25
CA MET A 16 -15.20 -7.30 -10.40
C MET A 16 -13.84 -7.70 -9.80
N GLU A 17 -12.81 -6.93 -10.10
CA GLU A 17 -11.46 -7.18 -9.63
C GLU A 17 -11.35 -6.72 -8.17
N ILE A 18 -11.15 -7.67 -7.24
CA ILE A 18 -11.01 -7.44 -5.81
C ILE A 18 -9.53 -7.58 -5.42
N LEU A 19 -9.04 -6.71 -4.55
CA LEU A 19 -7.68 -6.77 -4.04
C LEU A 19 -7.44 -8.09 -3.30
N ASN A 20 -6.27 -8.68 -3.50
CA ASN A 20 -5.84 -9.87 -2.77
C ASN A 20 -5.54 -9.52 -1.31
N SER A 21 -5.92 -10.41 -0.40
CA SER A 21 -5.70 -10.19 1.03
C SER A 21 -5.39 -11.46 1.79
N LYS A 22 -4.85 -11.27 2.99
CA LYS A 22 -4.71 -12.28 4.03
C LYS A 22 -5.29 -11.72 5.32
N ILE A 23 -6.17 -12.49 5.95
CA ILE A 23 -6.91 -12.06 7.14
C ILE A 23 -6.39 -12.81 8.36
N PHE A 24 -6.25 -12.10 9.47
CA PHE A 24 -5.98 -12.63 10.81
C PHE A 24 -7.10 -12.19 11.73
N GLY A 25 -7.44 -13.00 12.73
CA GLY A 25 -8.50 -12.68 13.69
C GLY A 25 -9.91 -12.69 13.09
N GLU A 26 -10.18 -13.50 12.07
CA GLU A 26 -11.45 -13.53 11.32
C GLU A 26 -12.70 -13.74 12.20
N ASN A 27 -12.55 -14.38 13.36
CA ASN A 27 -13.67 -14.66 14.27
C ASN A 27 -13.95 -13.52 15.25
N LEU A 28 -13.16 -12.44 15.24
CA LEU A 28 -13.37 -11.27 16.08
C LEU A 28 -14.40 -10.34 15.45
N THR A 29 -15.17 -9.63 16.27
CA THR A 29 -16.28 -8.77 15.82
C THR A 29 -15.99 -7.28 15.96
N ASN A 30 -14.78 -6.93 16.37
CA ASN A 30 -14.32 -5.55 16.48
C ASN A 30 -14.22 -4.90 15.10
N THR A 31 -14.18 -3.58 15.05
CA THR A 31 -13.89 -2.83 13.82
C THR A 31 -12.58 -3.33 13.21
N PRO A 32 -12.55 -3.79 11.95
CA PRO A 32 -11.37 -4.37 11.34
C PRO A 32 -10.30 -3.31 11.03
N LEU A 33 -9.03 -3.74 11.00
CA LEU A 33 -7.90 -2.95 10.52
C LEU A 33 -7.52 -3.41 9.11
N LEU A 34 -7.56 -2.50 8.15
CA LEU A 34 -7.08 -2.72 6.78
C LEU A 34 -5.67 -2.15 6.65
N VAL A 35 -4.70 -2.95 6.21
CA VAL A 35 -3.27 -2.60 6.15
C VAL A 35 -2.77 -2.64 4.71
N PHE A 36 -2.19 -1.52 4.25
CA PHE A 36 -1.68 -1.34 2.89
C PHE A 36 -0.18 -1.03 2.89
N HIS A 37 0.56 -1.79 2.08
CA HIS A 37 2.01 -1.68 1.92
C HIS A 37 2.44 -0.49 1.04
N GLY A 38 3.74 -0.21 1.01
CA GLY A 38 4.35 0.81 0.14
C GLY A 38 4.68 0.31 -1.27
N LEU A 39 5.24 1.20 -2.10
CA LEU A 39 5.69 0.89 -3.46
C LEU A 39 6.62 -0.33 -3.48
N PHE A 40 6.42 -1.23 -4.45
CA PHE A 40 7.12 -2.51 -4.59
C PHE A 40 6.99 -3.45 -3.39
N GLY A 41 6.11 -3.13 -2.43
CA GLY A 41 5.78 -4.01 -1.32
C GLY A 41 4.70 -5.02 -1.67
N MET A 42 4.34 -5.82 -0.67
CA MET A 42 3.20 -6.74 -0.70
C MET A 42 2.74 -7.06 0.74
N LEU A 43 1.59 -7.67 0.86
CA LEU A 43 0.98 -8.01 2.16
C LEU A 43 1.91 -8.85 3.06
N ASP A 44 2.77 -9.70 2.47
CA ASP A 44 3.70 -10.54 3.22
C ASP A 44 4.74 -9.71 4.04
N ASN A 45 4.97 -8.44 3.68
CA ASN A 45 5.83 -7.55 4.45
C ASN A 45 5.25 -7.21 5.84
N TRP A 46 3.96 -7.45 6.04
CA TRP A 46 3.20 -7.13 7.24
C TRP A 46 2.79 -8.36 8.06
N GLY A 47 3.25 -9.56 7.68
CA GLY A 47 2.79 -10.82 8.25
C GLY A 47 2.91 -10.92 9.77
N SER A 48 4.05 -10.52 10.35
CA SER A 48 4.27 -10.54 11.81
C SER A 48 3.36 -9.55 12.54
N PHE A 49 3.23 -8.32 12.00
CA PHE A 49 2.35 -7.28 12.52
C PHE A 49 0.88 -7.73 12.47
N GLY A 50 0.43 -8.27 11.31
CA GLY A 50 -0.94 -8.76 11.16
C GLY A 50 -1.27 -9.90 12.12
N LYS A 51 -0.32 -10.80 12.36
CA LYS A 51 -0.49 -11.89 13.33
C LYS A 51 -0.61 -11.37 14.77
N ASP A 52 0.24 -10.41 15.16
CA ASP A 52 0.23 -9.83 16.51
C ASP A 52 -1.09 -9.06 16.78
N LEU A 53 -1.50 -8.18 15.86
CA LEU A 53 -2.75 -7.43 16.03
C LEU A 53 -4.00 -8.28 15.81
N GLY A 54 -3.91 -9.36 15.04
CA GLY A 54 -4.99 -10.33 14.84
C GLY A 54 -5.46 -11.06 16.11
N GLU A 55 -4.74 -10.91 17.22
CA GLU A 55 -5.18 -11.38 18.55
C GLU A 55 -6.23 -10.44 19.18
N TYR A 56 -6.36 -9.20 18.70
CA TYR A 56 -7.21 -8.15 19.27
C TYR A 56 -8.40 -7.77 18.38
N LEU A 57 -8.21 -7.78 17.05
CA LEU A 57 -9.24 -7.38 16.07
C LEU A 57 -8.98 -8.05 14.72
N PRO A 58 -9.98 -8.11 13.81
CA PRO A 58 -9.74 -8.59 12.46
C PRO A 58 -8.73 -7.69 11.73
N VAL A 59 -7.66 -8.28 11.18
CA VAL A 59 -6.62 -7.55 10.43
C VAL A 59 -6.56 -8.09 9.01
N HIS A 60 -6.84 -7.24 8.04
CA HIS A 60 -6.74 -7.54 6.63
C HIS A 60 -5.44 -6.94 6.08
N LEU A 61 -4.46 -7.77 5.76
CA LEU A 61 -3.27 -7.37 5.02
C LEU A 61 -3.60 -7.44 3.54
N ILE A 62 -3.42 -6.35 2.80
CA ILE A 62 -3.96 -6.19 1.46
C ILE A 62 -2.87 -5.81 0.47
N ASP A 63 -2.79 -6.53 -0.65
CA ASP A 63 -1.97 -6.14 -1.80
C ASP A 63 -2.69 -5.02 -2.58
N LEU A 64 -2.02 -3.89 -2.82
CA LEU A 64 -2.53 -2.85 -3.71
C LEU A 64 -2.59 -3.35 -5.16
N ARG A 65 -3.45 -2.71 -6.02
CA ARG A 65 -3.39 -2.96 -7.47
C ARG A 65 -1.95 -2.88 -7.97
N ASN A 66 -1.62 -3.64 -9.00
CA ASN A 66 -0.28 -3.72 -9.59
C ASN A 66 0.81 -4.27 -8.66
N HIS A 67 0.44 -4.81 -7.48
CA HIS A 67 1.38 -5.39 -6.52
C HIS A 67 0.92 -6.77 -6.03
N GLY A 68 1.88 -7.54 -5.53
CA GLY A 68 1.62 -8.82 -4.88
C GLY A 68 0.82 -9.78 -5.77
N ARG A 69 -0.31 -10.27 -5.25
CA ARG A 69 -1.24 -11.15 -5.98
C ARG A 69 -2.54 -10.44 -6.36
N SER A 70 -2.60 -9.13 -6.18
CA SER A 70 -3.71 -8.32 -6.69
C SER A 70 -3.66 -8.20 -8.21
N PHE A 71 -4.79 -7.81 -8.79
CA PHE A 71 -4.90 -7.63 -10.23
C PHE A 71 -3.94 -6.56 -10.77
N HIS A 72 -3.51 -6.73 -12.01
CA HIS A 72 -2.75 -5.75 -12.76
C HIS A 72 -3.69 -4.88 -13.60
N SER A 73 -3.37 -3.59 -13.68
CA SER A 73 -4.12 -2.58 -14.45
C SER A 73 -3.15 -1.58 -15.07
N ASP A 74 -3.48 -1.08 -16.25
CA ASP A 74 -2.75 0.01 -16.90
C ASP A 74 -3.07 1.39 -16.28
N THR A 75 -4.14 1.46 -15.46
CA THR A 75 -4.51 2.67 -14.73
C THR A 75 -4.05 2.60 -13.27
N MET A 76 -3.53 3.72 -12.76
CA MET A 76 -3.13 3.85 -11.38
C MET A 76 -3.11 5.32 -10.98
N SER A 77 -4.00 5.71 -10.11
CA SER A 77 -4.08 7.03 -9.49
C SER A 77 -4.44 6.91 -8.01
N HIS A 78 -4.32 7.99 -7.23
CA HIS A 78 -4.76 7.97 -5.82
C HIS A 78 -6.27 7.68 -5.71
N ASP A 79 -7.08 8.18 -6.65
CA ASP A 79 -8.51 7.88 -6.69
C ASP A 79 -8.78 6.41 -7.02
N ASP A 80 -8.03 5.83 -7.97
CA ASP A 80 -8.16 4.39 -8.27
C ASP A 80 -7.86 3.53 -7.05
N LEU A 81 -6.82 3.88 -6.27
CA LEU A 81 -6.48 3.17 -5.04
C LEU A 81 -7.57 3.33 -3.97
N ALA A 82 -8.14 4.53 -3.83
CA ALA A 82 -9.25 4.79 -2.91
C ALA A 82 -10.51 3.99 -3.30
N ASP A 83 -10.82 3.92 -4.60
CA ASP A 83 -11.97 3.15 -5.11
C ASP A 83 -11.76 1.64 -4.95
N ASP A 84 -10.53 1.15 -5.08
CA ASP A 84 -10.19 -0.25 -4.79
C ASP A 84 -10.44 -0.61 -3.33
N ILE A 85 -10.07 0.28 -2.40
CA ILE A 85 -10.32 0.10 -0.96
C ILE A 85 -11.84 0.04 -0.71
N ALA A 86 -12.61 0.96 -1.30
CA ALA A 86 -14.06 0.95 -1.17
C ALA A 86 -14.68 -0.36 -1.70
N ARG A 87 -14.29 -0.81 -2.91
CA ARG A 87 -14.75 -2.09 -3.49
C ARG A 87 -14.36 -3.30 -2.64
N TYR A 88 -13.15 -3.29 -2.08
CA TYR A 88 -12.70 -4.32 -1.17
C TYR A 88 -13.61 -4.40 0.07
N MET A 89 -13.88 -3.27 0.70
CA MET A 89 -14.77 -3.20 1.85
C MET A 89 -16.18 -3.67 1.52
N ASP A 90 -16.73 -3.27 0.37
CA ASP A 90 -18.05 -3.71 -0.09
C ASP A 90 -18.11 -5.22 -0.30
N HIS A 91 -17.05 -5.80 -0.90
CA HIS A 91 -16.95 -7.25 -1.13
C HIS A 91 -16.98 -8.05 0.19
N TYR A 92 -16.33 -7.54 1.22
CA TYR A 92 -16.27 -8.19 2.55
C TYR A 92 -17.40 -7.73 3.49
N GLY A 93 -18.33 -6.89 3.05
CA GLY A 93 -19.42 -6.36 3.88
C GLY A 93 -18.97 -5.42 4.99
N ILE A 94 -17.76 -4.86 4.88
CA ILE A 94 -17.17 -3.96 5.88
C ILE A 94 -17.76 -2.57 5.68
N GLN A 95 -18.59 -2.11 6.61
CA GLN A 95 -19.20 -0.77 6.56
C GLN A 95 -18.20 0.30 6.97
N LYS A 96 -17.41 0.06 7.99
CA LYS A 96 -16.42 1.00 8.54
C LYS A 96 -15.19 0.26 9.03
N ALA A 97 -14.00 0.82 8.86
CA ALA A 97 -12.74 0.20 9.24
C ALA A 97 -11.73 1.21 9.79
N HIS A 98 -10.78 0.73 10.61
CA HIS A 98 -9.49 1.39 10.77
C HIS A 98 -8.66 1.15 9.52
N VAL A 99 -7.97 2.15 9.01
CA VAL A 99 -7.13 2.01 7.82
C VAL A 99 -5.70 2.44 8.12
N LEU A 100 -4.73 1.61 7.75
CA LEU A 100 -3.31 1.86 7.92
C LEU A 100 -2.62 1.73 6.59
N GLY A 101 -1.81 2.72 6.21
CA GLY A 101 -1.01 2.66 5.00
C GLY A 101 0.40 3.19 5.18
N HIS A 102 1.36 2.49 4.60
CA HIS A 102 2.77 2.88 4.57
C HIS A 102 3.13 3.47 3.21
N SER A 103 3.81 4.62 3.18
CA SER A 103 4.33 5.22 1.95
C SER A 103 3.23 5.38 0.88
N LEU A 104 3.29 4.69 -0.25
CA LEU A 104 2.25 4.65 -1.27
C LEU A 104 0.89 4.22 -0.70
N GLY A 105 0.87 3.19 0.15
CA GLY A 105 -0.33 2.78 0.89
C GLY A 105 -0.86 3.89 1.79
N GLY A 106 0.03 4.70 2.37
CA GLY A 106 -0.33 5.88 3.15
C GLY A 106 -1.06 6.93 2.32
N LYS A 107 -0.60 7.19 1.09
CA LYS A 107 -1.32 8.06 0.15
C LYS A 107 -2.67 7.47 -0.26
N ALA A 108 -2.76 6.16 -0.46
CA ALA A 108 -4.00 5.48 -0.77
C ALA A 108 -5.04 5.65 0.34
N VAL A 109 -4.66 5.40 1.60
CA VAL A 109 -5.60 5.52 2.74
C VAL A 109 -5.95 6.98 3.07
N MET A 110 -5.02 7.93 2.85
CA MET A 110 -5.33 9.36 2.98
C MET A 110 -6.38 9.80 1.93
N GLN A 111 -6.19 9.42 0.66
CA GLN A 111 -7.15 9.71 -0.41
C GLN A 111 -8.49 9.02 -0.16
N PHE A 112 -8.48 7.77 0.33
CA PHE A 112 -9.68 7.05 0.72
C PHE A 112 -10.44 7.75 1.85
N ALA A 113 -9.75 8.19 2.90
CA ALA A 113 -10.38 8.90 4.01
C ALA A 113 -11.01 10.23 3.60
N ILE A 114 -10.40 10.96 2.66
CA ILE A 114 -10.97 12.20 2.11
C ILE A 114 -12.20 11.91 1.24
N LYS A 115 -12.15 10.85 0.41
CA LYS A 115 -13.21 10.53 -0.55
C LYS A 115 -14.40 9.80 0.08
N TYR A 116 -14.16 8.98 1.11
CA TYR A 116 -15.14 8.14 1.79
C TYR A 116 -15.04 8.27 3.32
N PRO A 117 -15.19 9.49 3.88
CA PRO A 117 -14.91 9.74 5.29
C PRO A 117 -15.78 8.92 6.25
N GLU A 118 -16.99 8.58 5.85
CA GLU A 118 -17.92 7.77 6.65
C GLU A 118 -17.47 6.31 6.78
N ARG A 119 -16.58 5.84 5.88
CA ARG A 119 -16.06 4.48 5.86
C ARG A 119 -14.82 4.29 6.75
N VAL A 120 -14.25 5.39 7.27
CA VAL A 120 -13.02 5.37 8.08
C VAL A 120 -13.34 5.66 9.54
N ASP A 121 -12.95 4.73 10.42
CA ASP A 121 -13.05 4.94 11.87
C ASP A 121 -11.81 5.67 12.40
N LYS A 122 -10.63 5.10 12.19
CA LYS A 122 -9.33 5.72 12.50
C LYS A 122 -8.39 5.59 11.31
N LEU A 123 -7.63 6.65 11.03
CA LEU A 123 -6.64 6.69 9.96
C LEU A 123 -5.23 6.65 10.54
N ILE A 124 -4.39 5.73 10.04
CA ILE A 124 -2.98 5.61 10.41
C ILE A 124 -2.12 5.71 9.14
N VAL A 125 -1.26 6.70 9.10
CA VAL A 125 -0.35 6.96 7.96
C VAL A 125 1.08 6.78 8.41
N VAL A 126 1.81 5.87 7.75
CA VAL A 126 3.18 5.53 8.14
C VAL A 126 4.17 6.11 7.14
N ASP A 127 4.98 7.01 7.63
CA ASP A 127 6.15 7.64 7.02
C ASP A 127 5.94 8.22 5.62
N ILE A 128 4.86 8.95 5.46
CA ILE A 128 4.51 9.73 4.27
C ILE A 128 3.58 10.89 4.67
N SER A 129 3.62 12.00 3.95
CA SER A 129 2.68 13.11 4.11
C SER A 129 1.85 13.34 2.84
N PRO A 130 0.79 14.17 2.86
CA PRO A 130 -0.06 14.41 1.70
C PRO A 130 0.62 15.15 0.55
N LYS A 131 1.79 15.77 0.78
CA LYS A 131 2.55 16.58 -0.21
C LYS A 131 3.10 15.75 -1.38
N ALA A 132 3.54 16.45 -2.43
CA ALA A 132 4.40 15.87 -3.46
C ALA A 132 5.83 15.65 -2.93
N TYR A 133 6.51 14.67 -3.51
CA TYR A 133 7.92 14.34 -3.23
C TYR A 133 8.73 14.38 -4.52
N PRO A 134 9.99 14.82 -4.47
CA PRO A 134 10.89 14.65 -5.63
C PRO A 134 10.96 13.16 -6.01
N PRO A 135 11.01 12.83 -7.29
CA PRO A 135 11.11 11.45 -7.75
C PRO A 135 12.50 10.89 -7.45
N HIS A 136 12.64 10.06 -6.43
CA HIS A 136 13.91 9.49 -5.96
C HIS A 136 14.04 7.97 -6.11
N HIS A 137 12.99 7.28 -6.59
CA HIS A 137 13.05 5.84 -6.88
C HIS A 137 13.41 5.52 -8.34
N GLN A 138 13.75 6.49 -9.16
CA GLN A 138 14.10 6.29 -10.58
C GLN A 138 15.29 5.34 -10.75
N GLY A 139 16.29 5.41 -9.84
CA GLY A 139 17.42 4.47 -9.83
C GLY A 139 17.00 3.02 -9.56
N ILE A 140 16.04 2.84 -8.64
CA ILE A 140 15.48 1.52 -8.33
C ILE A 140 14.68 1.00 -9.52
N ILE A 141 13.82 1.83 -10.11
CA ILE A 141 13.01 1.45 -11.29
C ILE A 141 13.94 1.03 -12.44
N LYS A 142 14.97 1.82 -12.73
CA LYS A 142 15.95 1.49 -13.75
C LYS A 142 16.67 0.17 -13.46
N ALA A 143 17.04 -0.07 -12.19
CA ALA A 143 17.66 -1.33 -11.80
C ALA A 143 16.71 -2.52 -12.03
N LEU A 144 15.43 -2.38 -11.69
CA LEU A 144 14.42 -3.43 -11.91
C LEU A 144 14.20 -3.71 -13.40
N GLU A 145 14.23 -2.69 -14.26
CA GLU A 145 14.10 -2.80 -15.72
C GLU A 145 15.31 -3.47 -16.39
N THR A 146 16.48 -3.48 -15.74
CA THR A 146 17.67 -4.18 -16.28
C THR A 146 17.66 -5.69 -16.05
N VAL A 147 16.74 -6.20 -15.23
CA VAL A 147 16.62 -7.64 -14.99
C VAL A 147 15.96 -8.32 -16.18
N ASP A 148 16.76 -9.04 -16.95
CA ASP A 148 16.30 -9.84 -18.08
C ASP A 148 15.97 -11.27 -17.63
N PHE A 149 14.70 -11.55 -17.45
CA PHE A 149 14.20 -12.89 -17.06
C PHE A 149 14.33 -13.98 -18.12
N ASP A 150 14.84 -13.67 -19.31
CA ASP A 150 15.23 -14.69 -20.29
C ASP A 150 16.66 -15.21 -20.02
N THR A 151 17.45 -14.46 -19.26
CA THR A 151 18.85 -14.80 -18.97
C THR A 151 19.11 -15.19 -17.51
N VAL A 152 18.29 -14.69 -16.55
CA VAL A 152 18.43 -15.02 -15.13
C VAL A 152 17.45 -16.12 -14.71
N ASN A 153 17.96 -17.11 -13.95
CA ASN A 153 17.21 -18.32 -13.58
C ASN A 153 17.14 -18.53 -12.06
N SER A 154 17.64 -17.62 -11.28
CA SER A 154 17.64 -17.74 -9.83
C SER A 154 17.53 -16.37 -9.14
N ARG A 155 17.06 -16.39 -7.90
CA ARG A 155 17.04 -15.19 -7.04
C ARG A 155 18.44 -14.58 -6.87
N ASN A 156 19.47 -15.42 -6.72
CA ASN A 156 20.83 -14.95 -6.54
C ASN A 156 21.34 -14.19 -7.77
N GLU A 157 21.01 -14.65 -8.97
CA GLU A 157 21.36 -13.97 -10.21
C GLU A 157 20.66 -12.61 -10.33
N VAL A 158 19.36 -12.54 -9.98
CA VAL A 158 18.63 -11.26 -9.90
C VAL A 158 19.26 -10.32 -8.87
N GLU A 159 19.61 -10.82 -7.67
CA GLU A 159 20.28 -10.02 -6.64
C GLU A 159 21.64 -9.51 -7.16
N ALA A 160 22.40 -10.31 -7.89
CA ALA A 160 23.67 -9.90 -8.48
C ALA A 160 23.51 -8.78 -9.52
N VAL A 161 22.42 -8.80 -10.33
CA VAL A 161 22.10 -7.69 -11.24
C VAL A 161 21.74 -6.43 -10.46
N LEU A 162 20.82 -6.52 -9.50
CA LEU A 162 20.35 -5.37 -8.74
C LEU A 162 21.45 -4.71 -7.90
N ASN A 163 22.38 -5.50 -7.32
CA ASN A 163 23.49 -4.99 -6.53
C ASN A 163 24.48 -4.13 -7.33
N GLN A 164 24.42 -4.14 -8.67
CA GLN A 164 25.24 -3.24 -9.50
C GLN A 164 24.69 -1.80 -9.50
N TYR A 165 23.41 -1.63 -9.15
CA TYR A 165 22.70 -0.35 -9.20
C TYR A 165 22.22 0.13 -7.82
N ILE A 166 21.96 -0.80 -6.90
CA ILE A 166 21.37 -0.53 -5.60
C ILE A 166 22.39 -0.94 -4.52
N PRO A 167 23.03 0.02 -3.85
CA PRO A 167 24.08 -0.29 -2.85
C PRO A 167 23.51 -0.85 -1.54
N GLU A 168 22.25 -0.56 -1.20
CA GLU A 168 21.63 -1.00 0.05
C GLU A 168 21.10 -2.43 -0.08
N ARG A 169 21.79 -3.37 0.54
CA ARG A 169 21.41 -4.79 0.54
C ARG A 169 19.98 -5.04 1.04
N SER A 170 19.53 -4.28 2.03
CA SER A 170 18.16 -4.39 2.56
C SER A 170 17.10 -4.06 1.49
N THR A 171 17.37 -3.06 0.64
CA THR A 171 16.51 -2.70 -0.49
C THR A 171 16.45 -3.83 -1.51
N VAL A 172 17.61 -4.40 -1.89
CA VAL A 172 17.65 -5.54 -2.82
C VAL A 172 16.87 -6.73 -2.27
N GLN A 173 17.06 -7.06 -0.99
CA GLN A 173 16.32 -8.14 -0.33
C GLN A 173 14.81 -7.88 -0.26
N PHE A 174 14.39 -6.63 -0.05
CA PHE A 174 12.99 -6.23 -0.07
C PHE A 174 12.39 -6.43 -1.48
N LEU A 175 13.05 -5.94 -2.51
CA LEU A 175 12.60 -6.04 -3.90
C LEU A 175 12.50 -7.51 -4.35
N THR A 176 13.52 -8.32 -4.07
CA THR A 176 13.57 -9.72 -4.50
C THR A 176 12.60 -10.65 -3.78
N LYS A 177 11.93 -10.21 -2.70
CA LYS A 177 10.76 -10.91 -2.14
C LYS A 177 9.60 -11.00 -3.13
N ASN A 178 9.53 -10.09 -4.11
CA ASN A 178 8.50 -10.09 -5.16
C ASN A 178 8.79 -11.05 -6.32
N LEU A 179 9.91 -11.76 -6.30
CA LEU A 179 10.19 -12.79 -7.31
C LEU A 179 9.24 -13.97 -7.16
N TYR A 180 8.74 -14.47 -8.27
CA TYR A 180 7.92 -15.67 -8.33
C TYR A 180 8.20 -16.44 -9.62
N TRP A 181 7.89 -17.71 -9.60
CA TRP A 181 7.89 -18.56 -10.78
C TRP A 181 6.47 -18.63 -11.32
N ASP A 182 6.32 -18.37 -12.63
CA ASP A 182 5.05 -18.58 -13.31
C ASP A 182 4.78 -20.07 -13.59
N ASP A 183 3.63 -20.38 -14.19
CA ASP A 183 3.23 -21.76 -14.52
C ASP A 183 4.19 -22.42 -15.54
N ASN A 184 4.90 -21.63 -16.32
CA ASN A 184 5.91 -22.08 -17.28
C ASN A 184 7.32 -22.21 -16.65
N LYS A 185 7.42 -22.04 -15.33
CA LYS A 185 8.69 -22.02 -14.58
C LYS A 185 9.62 -20.88 -14.99
N LYS A 186 9.08 -19.77 -15.49
CA LYS A 186 9.82 -18.55 -15.76
C LYS A 186 9.75 -17.65 -14.55
N LEU A 187 10.89 -17.07 -14.19
CA LEU A 187 10.99 -16.11 -13.09
C LEU A 187 10.42 -14.76 -13.53
N GLY A 188 9.81 -14.02 -12.62
CA GLY A 188 9.25 -12.71 -12.90
C GLY A 188 8.96 -11.90 -11.64
N TRP A 189 8.60 -10.62 -11.83
CA TRP A 189 8.13 -9.76 -10.76
C TRP A 189 6.63 -9.95 -10.52
N ARG A 190 6.21 -10.03 -9.24
CA ARG A 190 4.78 -10.01 -8.87
C ARG A 190 4.12 -8.65 -9.10
N PHE A 191 4.87 -7.59 -9.03
CA PHE A 191 4.36 -6.25 -9.33
C PHE A 191 4.40 -5.97 -10.85
N ASN A 192 3.46 -5.15 -11.31
CA ASN A 192 3.40 -4.68 -12.69
C ASN A 192 4.43 -3.55 -12.90
N LEU A 193 5.70 -3.93 -13.12
CA LEU A 193 6.80 -2.98 -13.27
C LEU A 193 6.52 -1.92 -14.36
N LYS A 194 5.94 -2.33 -15.49
CA LYS A 194 5.61 -1.43 -16.60
C LYS A 194 4.73 -0.28 -16.14
N THR A 195 3.56 -0.58 -15.57
CA THR A 195 2.63 0.46 -15.12
C THR A 195 3.22 1.29 -13.98
N LEU A 196 3.92 0.65 -13.03
CA LEU A 196 4.55 1.37 -11.92
C LEU A 196 5.64 2.33 -12.39
N SER A 197 6.44 1.96 -13.38
CA SER A 197 7.46 2.81 -14.00
C SER A 197 6.82 3.99 -14.75
N GLU A 198 5.87 3.70 -15.65
CA GLU A 198 5.18 4.71 -16.46
C GLU A 198 4.43 5.74 -15.60
N LYS A 199 3.79 5.28 -14.51
CA LYS A 199 2.99 6.13 -13.62
C LYS A 199 3.76 6.72 -12.44
N TYR A 200 5.04 6.39 -12.27
CA TYR A 200 5.82 6.80 -11.13
C TYR A 200 5.85 8.32 -10.94
N THR A 201 6.25 9.06 -11.98
CA THR A 201 6.37 10.51 -11.90
C THR A 201 5.01 11.22 -11.87
N GLU A 202 4.02 10.68 -12.60
CA GLU A 202 2.69 11.29 -12.68
C GLU A 202 1.87 11.08 -11.40
N PHE A 203 2.13 10.01 -10.67
CA PHE A 203 1.24 9.58 -9.60
C PHE A 203 1.96 9.34 -8.27
N VAL A 204 2.96 8.43 -8.21
CA VAL A 204 3.54 7.99 -6.92
C VAL A 204 4.20 9.15 -6.17
N SER A 205 4.90 10.02 -6.89
CA SER A 205 5.58 11.18 -6.29
C SER A 205 4.67 12.39 -6.06
N ASN A 206 3.46 12.42 -6.65
CA ASN A 206 2.55 13.57 -6.53
C ASN A 206 1.85 13.65 -5.17
N ALA A 207 1.38 14.88 -4.84
CA ALA A 207 0.46 15.09 -3.74
C ALA A 207 -0.86 14.34 -3.98
N ILE A 208 -1.53 13.93 -2.89
CA ILE A 208 -2.93 13.49 -2.97
C ILE A 208 -3.82 14.67 -3.36
N LYS A 209 -5.03 14.42 -3.83
CA LYS A 209 -6.00 15.48 -4.06
C LYS A 209 -6.35 16.16 -2.75
N PHE A 210 -6.38 17.49 -2.78
CA PHE A 210 -6.73 18.25 -1.60
C PHE A 210 -8.18 17.98 -1.16
N GLY A 211 -8.34 17.77 0.13
CA GLY A 211 -9.62 17.58 0.83
C GLY A 211 -9.37 17.51 2.32
N VAL A 212 -10.43 17.47 3.12
CA VAL A 212 -10.33 17.42 4.57
C VAL A 212 -10.98 16.15 5.11
N PHE A 213 -10.26 15.42 5.96
CA PHE A 213 -10.80 14.34 6.77
C PHE A 213 -10.71 14.73 8.24
N ASP A 214 -11.86 14.95 8.90
CA ASP A 214 -11.98 15.39 10.29
C ASP A 214 -12.09 14.20 11.29
N GLY A 215 -11.65 13.00 10.90
CA GLY A 215 -11.57 11.84 11.77
C GLY A 215 -10.28 11.76 12.58
N GLU A 216 -10.25 10.85 13.57
CA GLU A 216 -9.02 10.57 14.34
C GLU A 216 -7.92 10.07 13.41
N THR A 217 -6.78 10.74 13.41
CA THR A 217 -5.67 10.47 12.51
C THR A 217 -4.34 10.42 13.26
N LEU A 218 -3.54 9.41 12.95
CA LEU A 218 -2.18 9.23 13.44
C LEU A 218 -1.19 9.20 12.27
N PHE A 219 -0.20 10.07 12.29
CA PHE A 219 0.97 9.97 11.43
C PHE A 219 2.14 9.41 12.24
N ILE A 220 2.79 8.37 11.73
CA ILE A 220 3.96 7.74 12.35
C ILE A 220 5.18 8.02 11.48
N ALA A 221 6.16 8.73 11.99
CA ALA A 221 7.41 9.06 11.31
C ALA A 221 8.57 8.22 11.84
N GLY A 222 9.50 7.84 10.98
CA GLY A 222 10.79 7.28 11.40
C GLY A 222 11.77 8.39 11.77
N ALA A 223 12.45 8.29 12.92
CA ALA A 223 13.40 9.30 13.38
C ALA A 223 14.59 9.53 12.44
N LYS A 224 14.91 8.57 11.59
CA LYS A 224 15.96 8.63 10.57
C LYS A 224 15.42 8.86 9.15
N SER A 225 14.11 9.09 9.02
CA SER A 225 13.43 9.32 7.75
C SER A 225 13.31 10.83 7.45
N ASN A 226 13.26 11.14 6.16
CA ASN A 226 13.03 12.51 5.67
C ASN A 226 11.64 12.66 5.02
N TYR A 227 10.74 11.69 5.18
CA TYR A 227 9.42 11.74 4.55
C TYR A 227 8.42 12.61 5.31
N ILE A 228 8.49 12.63 6.63
CA ILE A 228 7.71 13.56 7.47
C ILE A 228 8.69 14.41 8.25
N LEU A 229 8.72 15.69 7.97
CA LEU A 229 9.59 16.66 8.63
C LEU A 229 8.73 17.61 9.50
N PRO A 230 9.31 18.28 10.49
CA PRO A 230 8.56 19.21 11.36
C PRO A 230 7.78 20.28 10.57
N GLN A 231 8.32 20.78 9.47
CA GLN A 231 7.65 21.76 8.60
C GLN A 231 6.42 21.19 7.86
N ASP A 232 6.26 19.88 7.78
CA ASP A 232 5.13 19.24 7.11
C ASP A 232 3.87 19.21 7.98
N GLU A 233 4.01 19.43 9.29
CA GLU A 233 2.91 19.35 10.26
C GLU A 233 1.79 20.33 9.91
N PHE A 234 2.12 21.54 9.47
CA PHE A 234 1.13 22.52 9.04
C PHE A 234 0.30 22.00 7.87
N GLY A 235 0.94 21.49 6.82
CA GLY A 235 0.25 20.93 5.64
C GLY A 235 -0.57 19.67 5.96
N ILE A 236 -0.08 18.85 6.88
CA ILE A 236 -0.84 17.68 7.40
C ILE A 236 -2.11 18.18 8.09
N LYS A 237 -2.00 19.13 9.00
CA LYS A 237 -3.15 19.65 9.79
C LYS A 237 -4.19 20.37 8.94
N GLN A 238 -3.81 20.92 7.79
CA GLN A 238 -4.78 21.53 6.86
C GLN A 238 -5.75 20.50 6.27
N GLN A 239 -5.31 19.26 6.05
CA GLN A 239 -6.12 18.18 5.46
C GLN A 239 -6.63 17.19 6.52
N PHE A 240 -5.91 17.07 7.65
CA PHE A 240 -6.22 16.15 8.75
C PHE A 240 -6.15 16.93 10.08
N PRO A 241 -7.17 17.75 10.42
CA PRO A 241 -7.12 18.66 11.56
C PRO A 241 -6.87 17.99 12.91
N LYS A 242 -7.35 16.73 13.08
CA LYS A 242 -7.17 15.93 14.30
C LYS A 242 -5.91 15.06 14.28
N ALA A 243 -5.02 15.25 13.31
CA ALA A 243 -3.80 14.47 13.20
C ALA A 243 -2.88 14.65 14.41
N LYS A 244 -2.38 13.53 14.92
CA LYS A 244 -1.23 13.47 15.84
C LYS A 244 -0.04 12.94 15.04
N VAL A 245 1.15 13.48 15.28
CA VAL A 245 2.39 12.99 14.68
C VAL A 245 3.25 12.38 15.77
N VAL A 246 3.61 11.12 15.61
CA VAL A 246 4.48 10.38 16.55
C VAL A 246 5.73 9.93 15.81
N THR A 247 6.90 10.12 16.41
CA THR A 247 8.18 9.71 15.83
C THR A 247 8.70 8.45 16.53
N VAL A 248 8.91 7.38 15.77
CA VAL A 248 9.49 6.13 16.25
C VAL A 248 11.02 6.21 16.16
N LYS A 249 11.69 6.02 17.31
CA LYS A 249 13.14 6.07 17.42
C LYS A 249 13.79 4.90 16.65
N ASN A 250 15.03 5.12 16.21
CA ASN A 250 15.86 4.11 15.55
C ASN A 250 15.29 3.53 14.24
N ALA A 251 14.26 4.13 13.66
CA ALA A 251 13.64 3.72 12.41
C ALA A 251 13.84 4.77 11.32
N GLY A 252 14.05 4.31 10.09
CA GLY A 252 13.99 5.08 8.85
C GLY A 252 12.63 4.94 8.18
N HIS A 253 12.63 4.83 6.84
CA HIS A 253 11.39 4.76 6.06
C HIS A 253 10.55 3.49 6.32
N TRP A 254 11.17 2.36 6.61
CA TRP A 254 10.47 1.12 6.93
C TRP A 254 10.25 0.95 8.43
N VAL A 255 9.51 1.89 9.04
CA VAL A 255 9.30 2.00 10.48
C VAL A 255 8.89 0.66 11.11
N GLN A 256 7.92 -0.01 10.49
CA GLN A 256 7.36 -1.30 10.94
C GLN A 256 8.37 -2.47 10.87
N ALA A 257 9.41 -2.33 10.05
CA ALA A 257 10.45 -3.36 9.89
C ALA A 257 11.70 -3.04 10.73
N GLU A 258 12.04 -1.76 10.88
CA GLU A 258 13.24 -1.31 11.56
C GLU A 258 13.05 -1.20 13.09
N ASN A 259 11.85 -0.86 13.56
CA ASN A 259 11.50 -0.90 14.98
C ASN A 259 10.08 -1.44 15.18
N PRO A 260 9.86 -2.75 14.98
CA PRO A 260 8.52 -3.36 15.00
C PRO A 260 7.83 -3.27 16.36
N ILE A 261 8.58 -3.27 17.46
CA ILE A 261 8.01 -3.26 18.83
C ILE A 261 7.40 -1.89 19.12
N ASP A 262 8.16 -0.81 18.99
CA ASP A 262 7.66 0.54 19.27
C ASP A 262 6.56 0.91 18.28
N PHE A 263 6.70 0.52 17.00
CA PHE A 263 5.69 0.72 15.99
C PHE A 263 4.35 0.05 16.38
N ALA A 264 4.38 -1.23 16.76
CA ALA A 264 3.18 -1.96 17.17
C ALA A 264 2.54 -1.35 18.41
N ASN A 265 3.33 -0.93 19.40
CA ASN A 265 2.84 -0.30 20.62
C ASN A 265 2.13 1.02 20.31
N VAL A 266 2.70 1.88 19.45
CA VAL A 266 2.10 3.15 19.03
C VAL A 266 0.74 2.91 18.32
N VAL A 267 0.67 1.89 17.45
CA VAL A 267 -0.59 1.54 16.78
C VAL A 267 -1.62 1.00 17.77
N LYS A 268 -1.22 0.07 18.67
CA LYS A 268 -2.12 -0.49 19.69
C LYS A 268 -2.68 0.59 20.61
N GLU A 269 -1.84 1.49 21.09
CA GLU A 269 -2.26 2.62 21.92
C GLU A 269 -3.30 3.51 21.20
N PHE A 270 -3.03 3.87 19.94
CA PHE A 270 -3.95 4.69 19.16
C PHE A 270 -5.29 3.99 18.89
N LEU A 271 -5.27 2.66 18.66
CA LEU A 271 -6.48 1.87 18.49
C LEU A 271 -7.21 1.57 19.80
N GLY A 272 -6.58 1.75 20.95
CA GLY A 272 -7.15 1.44 22.26
C GLY A 272 -7.10 -0.07 22.59
N LEU A 273 -6.07 -0.76 22.12
CA LEU A 273 -5.86 -2.21 22.29
C LEU A 273 -4.83 -2.49 23.41
N ASN A 274 -5.10 -2.06 24.64
CA ASN A 274 -4.21 -2.29 25.79
C ASN A 274 -4.66 -3.50 26.59
#